data_845add6314e897959a422e2ed1b7ba94
#
_entry.id   845add6314e897959a422e2ed1b7ba94
#
_cell.length_a   1.000
_cell.length_b   1.000
_cell.length_c   1.000
_cell.angle_alpha   90.00
_cell.angle_beta   90.00
_cell.angle_gamma   90.00
#
_symmetry.space_group_name_H-M   'P 1'
#
loop_
_entity.id
_entity.type
_entity.pdbx_description
1 polymer ?
#
loop_
_entity_poly.entity_id
_entity_poly.type
_entity_poly.pdbx_seq_one_letter_code
_entity_poly.pdbx_strand_id
1 'polypeptide(L)'
;MSSMAGKLLTQRRFLPLFTLLQTGTFNDNALKNAMIALVTFGGILFLEGLPSAIRVPVAGLIFTGPFLLICAIAGQIADKVDRGVILRWVKRAELVIMLIAAFGFFIMNIWVLALALGLMGAQSAFFSPTKNAVLPQWLSDKELITGNALLNGFVFVFLLVGQVGGTLIVLQAGGPRIIAGLLFILALVGWYAAEQCPPAPAPKPDLKINFEPISASWAVLQKAFAAPHVLRPMLGIAWFYGTGTVFVTTLPDFIKSEMQYDQNVLIIILIFSTLSILVGSLVTMLIAKMKIWGPEAVGLSAFGIIGVSLMALGLYLLPHPVFETSDTEALGTLANFLDHQHAPHFLGCLILTSFFNGLFVVPLQAMAQRRSDPAIRAQLMSAGAVILNLFTNAATFVLIALAVTQMPPKVPFLFIAILSAVVGIYASYRRFNPTVLET
;
A
#
# COMPACT_ATOMS: atom_id res chain seq x y z
N MET A 1 14.97 4.53 -24.72
CA MET A 1 14.08 3.89 -23.70
C MET A 1 12.65 3.71 -24.21
N SER A 2 12.07 4.66 -24.96
CA SER A 2 10.69 4.56 -25.50
C SER A 2 10.43 3.34 -26.41
N SER A 3 11.43 2.92 -27.22
CA SER A 3 11.26 1.76 -28.11
C SER A 3 11.25 0.40 -27.39
N MET A 4 11.97 0.26 -26.28
CA MET A 4 12.02 -1.00 -25.52
C MET A 4 10.73 -1.19 -24.68
N ALA A 5 10.25 -0.12 -24.03
CA ALA A 5 9.00 -0.14 -23.28
C ALA A 5 7.80 -0.51 -24.17
N GLY A 6 7.68 0.15 -25.35
CA GLY A 6 6.63 -0.18 -26.32
C GLY A 6 6.71 -1.64 -26.81
N LYS A 7 7.92 -2.15 -27.06
CA LYS A 7 8.11 -3.55 -27.48
C LYS A 7 7.68 -4.54 -26.39
N LEU A 8 7.97 -4.27 -25.10
CA LEU A 8 7.57 -5.15 -24.00
C LEU A 8 6.05 -5.24 -23.86
N LEU A 9 5.35 -4.12 -23.98
CA LEU A 9 3.88 -4.06 -23.90
C LEU A 9 3.15 -4.78 -25.03
N THR A 10 3.84 -5.20 -26.09
CA THR A 10 3.28 -6.00 -27.19
C THR A 10 3.67 -7.48 -27.11
N GLN A 11 4.57 -7.85 -26.18
CA GLN A 11 5.08 -9.22 -26.08
C GLN A 11 4.16 -10.11 -25.24
N ARG A 12 3.87 -11.31 -25.76
CA ARG A 12 3.03 -12.33 -25.10
C ARG A 12 3.58 -12.79 -23.73
N ARG A 13 4.87 -12.62 -23.47
CA ARG A 13 5.49 -12.97 -22.19
C ARG A 13 5.39 -11.87 -21.12
N PHE A 14 5.05 -10.62 -21.52
CA PHE A 14 5.00 -9.48 -20.59
C PHE A 14 3.60 -8.84 -20.48
N LEU A 15 2.90 -8.62 -21.60
CA LEU A 15 1.59 -7.98 -21.60
C LEU A 15 0.56 -8.67 -20.71
N PRO A 16 0.42 -10.03 -20.69
CA PRO A 16 -0.51 -10.70 -19.77
C PRO A 16 -0.20 -10.40 -18.31
N LEU A 17 1.09 -10.48 -17.90
CA LEU A 17 1.50 -10.16 -16.53
C LEU A 17 1.22 -8.70 -16.17
N PHE A 18 1.50 -7.78 -17.11
CA PHE A 18 1.18 -6.36 -16.93
C PHE A 18 -0.33 -6.17 -16.69
N THR A 19 -1.17 -6.73 -17.58
CA THR A 19 -2.63 -6.58 -17.51
C THR A 19 -3.19 -7.16 -16.21
N LEU A 20 -2.83 -8.41 -15.87
CA LEU A 20 -3.36 -9.05 -14.66
C LEU A 20 -2.90 -8.37 -13.36
N LEU A 21 -1.72 -7.74 -13.35
CA LEU A 21 -1.23 -6.97 -12.22
C LEU A 21 -2.03 -5.66 -12.06
N GLN A 22 -2.20 -4.92 -13.15
CA GLN A 22 -2.86 -3.62 -13.08
C GLN A 22 -4.35 -3.76 -12.74
N THR A 23 -5.06 -4.72 -13.36
CA THR A 23 -6.46 -5.01 -13.04
C THR A 23 -6.62 -5.46 -11.58
N GLY A 24 -5.73 -6.32 -11.07
CA GLY A 24 -5.73 -6.72 -9.66
C GLY A 24 -5.47 -5.55 -8.72
N THR A 25 -4.48 -4.70 -9.03
CA THR A 25 -4.20 -3.50 -8.22
C THR A 25 -5.40 -2.57 -8.16
N PHE A 26 -6.10 -2.37 -9.28
CA PHE A 26 -7.34 -1.61 -9.29
C PHE A 26 -8.39 -2.26 -8.40
N ASN A 27 -8.68 -3.56 -8.58
CA ASN A 27 -9.71 -4.29 -7.84
C ASN A 27 -9.45 -4.26 -6.33
N ASP A 28 -8.22 -4.51 -5.88
CA ASP A 28 -7.82 -4.45 -4.46
C ASP A 28 -8.15 -3.09 -3.84
N ASN A 29 -7.77 -2.02 -4.53
CA ASN A 29 -7.93 -0.66 -4.01
C ASN A 29 -9.36 -0.15 -4.17
N ALA A 30 -10.05 -0.47 -5.26
CA ALA A 30 -11.42 -0.06 -5.49
C ALA A 30 -12.40 -0.75 -4.52
N LEU A 31 -12.28 -2.09 -4.31
CA LEU A 31 -13.11 -2.81 -3.35
C LEU A 31 -12.91 -2.27 -1.92
N LYS A 32 -11.66 -2.15 -1.48
CA LYS A 32 -11.32 -1.63 -0.15
C LYS A 32 -11.87 -0.22 0.08
N ASN A 33 -11.60 0.70 -0.86
CA ASN A 33 -12.01 2.10 -0.69
C ASN A 33 -13.52 2.30 -0.91
N ALA A 34 -14.17 1.51 -1.76
CA ALA A 34 -15.63 1.51 -1.87
C ALA A 34 -16.28 1.06 -0.55
N MET A 35 -15.77 -0.01 0.08
CA MET A 35 -16.25 -0.45 1.39
C MET A 35 -16.03 0.62 2.47
N ILE A 36 -14.83 1.23 2.53
CA ILE A 36 -14.52 2.32 3.47
C ILE A 36 -15.47 3.51 3.24
N ALA A 37 -15.70 3.91 1.98
CA ALA A 37 -16.58 5.01 1.64
C ALA A 37 -18.05 4.75 2.07
N LEU A 38 -18.56 3.55 1.84
CA LEU A 38 -19.90 3.15 2.29
C LEU A 38 -20.03 3.19 3.82
N VAL A 39 -19.02 2.73 4.54
CA VAL A 39 -19.00 2.73 6.01
C VAL A 39 -18.88 4.14 6.57
N THR A 40 -18.05 4.98 5.94
CA THR A 40 -17.77 6.34 6.44
C THR A 40 -18.83 7.35 6.00
N PHE A 41 -19.17 7.39 4.70
CA PHE A 41 -20.03 8.42 4.11
C PHE A 41 -21.39 7.87 3.67
N GLY A 42 -21.49 6.59 3.31
CA GLY A 42 -22.70 5.96 2.76
C GLY A 42 -23.73 5.54 3.80
N GLY A 43 -23.51 5.75 5.08
CA GLY A 43 -24.46 5.41 6.15
C GLY A 43 -24.68 3.93 6.41
N ILE A 44 -23.89 3.02 5.81
CA ILE A 44 -23.98 1.59 6.09
C ILE A 44 -23.40 1.31 7.47
N LEU A 45 -24.19 0.66 8.30
CA LEU A 45 -23.80 0.30 9.66
C LEU A 45 -22.80 -0.87 9.64
N PHE A 46 -21.64 -0.63 10.23
CA PHE A 46 -20.58 -1.62 10.38
C PHE A 46 -19.99 -1.50 11.78
N LEU A 47 -19.98 -2.60 12.54
CA LEU A 47 -19.53 -2.64 13.93
C LEU A 47 -20.27 -1.60 14.80
N GLU A 48 -21.59 -1.71 14.80
CA GLU A 48 -22.47 -0.88 15.65
C GLU A 48 -22.06 -0.99 17.12
N GLY A 49 -22.16 0.13 17.84
CA GLY A 49 -21.74 0.22 19.24
C GLY A 49 -20.25 0.47 19.46
N LEU A 50 -19.41 0.44 18.40
CA LEU A 50 -18.01 0.83 18.47
C LEU A 50 -17.79 2.25 17.92
N PRO A 51 -16.79 3.00 18.43
CA PRO A 51 -16.42 4.31 17.89
C PRO A 51 -16.20 4.28 16.37
N SER A 52 -16.61 5.35 15.66
CA SER A 52 -16.46 5.43 14.20
C SER A 52 -15.01 5.24 13.75
N ALA A 53 -14.06 5.79 14.50
CA ALA A 53 -12.63 5.67 14.29
C ALA A 53 -12.07 4.23 14.26
N ILE A 54 -12.82 3.22 14.75
CA ILE A 54 -12.42 1.80 14.72
C ILE A 54 -12.79 1.16 13.37
N ARG A 55 -13.82 1.63 12.69
CA ARG A 55 -14.42 0.97 11.53
C ARG A 55 -13.45 0.85 10.36
N VAL A 56 -12.76 1.93 10.03
CA VAL A 56 -11.77 1.95 8.93
C VAL A 56 -10.53 1.11 9.26
N PRO A 57 -9.91 1.21 10.44
CA PRO A 57 -8.83 0.29 10.86
C PRO A 57 -9.21 -1.18 10.76
N VAL A 58 -10.39 -1.57 11.23
CA VAL A 58 -10.85 -2.98 11.15
C VAL A 58 -11.02 -3.43 9.70
N ALA A 59 -11.59 -2.58 8.82
CA ALA A 59 -11.65 -2.89 7.39
C ALA A 59 -10.24 -3.11 6.80
N GLY A 60 -9.25 -2.34 7.23
CA GLY A 60 -7.84 -2.55 6.87
C GLY A 60 -7.30 -3.91 7.32
N LEU A 61 -7.57 -4.32 8.58
CA LEU A 61 -7.16 -5.61 9.14
C LEU A 61 -7.82 -6.79 8.44
N ILE A 62 -9.06 -6.67 7.99
CA ILE A 62 -9.75 -7.71 7.21
C ILE A 62 -8.97 -8.06 5.95
N PHE A 63 -8.34 -7.08 5.30
CA PHE A 63 -7.48 -7.30 4.13
C PHE A 63 -6.08 -7.77 4.51
N THR A 64 -5.41 -7.07 5.43
CA THR A 64 -3.99 -7.29 5.73
C THR A 64 -3.72 -8.48 6.67
N GLY A 65 -4.69 -8.86 7.51
CA GLY A 65 -4.57 -9.99 8.43
C GLY A 65 -4.37 -11.34 7.71
N PRO A 66 -5.27 -11.76 6.81
CA PRO A 66 -5.08 -12.97 6.01
C PRO A 66 -3.80 -12.92 5.18
N PHE A 67 -3.45 -11.77 4.60
CA PHE A 67 -2.19 -11.59 3.88
C PHE A 67 -0.98 -11.93 4.77
N LEU A 68 -0.90 -11.40 5.98
CA LEU A 68 0.20 -11.64 6.91
C LEU A 68 0.35 -13.12 7.25
N LEU A 69 -0.78 -13.81 7.52
CA LEU A 69 -0.78 -15.21 7.89
C LEU A 69 -0.33 -16.14 6.75
N ILE A 70 -0.64 -15.77 5.51
CA ILE A 70 -0.47 -16.66 4.35
C ILE A 70 0.81 -16.36 3.57
N CYS A 71 1.36 -15.13 3.61
CA CYS A 71 2.42 -14.70 2.69
C CYS A 71 3.71 -15.56 2.74
N ALA A 72 4.10 -16.07 3.91
CA ALA A 72 5.27 -16.93 4.05
C ALA A 72 5.04 -18.33 3.44
N ILE A 73 3.83 -18.87 3.60
CA ILE A 73 3.42 -20.15 3.00
C ILE A 73 3.31 -19.99 1.48
N ALA A 74 2.71 -18.89 1.02
CA ALA A 74 2.57 -18.59 -0.40
C ALA A 74 3.93 -18.46 -1.11
N GLY A 75 4.94 -17.90 -0.44
CA GLY A 75 6.30 -17.85 -0.95
C GLY A 75 6.89 -19.25 -1.17
N GLN A 76 6.70 -20.18 -0.24
CA GLN A 76 7.14 -21.56 -0.38
C GLN A 76 6.39 -22.29 -1.51
N ILE A 77 5.10 -22.04 -1.66
CA ILE A 77 4.30 -22.59 -2.77
C ILE A 77 4.80 -22.06 -4.12
N ALA A 78 5.16 -20.77 -4.21
CA ALA A 78 5.71 -20.15 -5.42
C ALA A 78 7.12 -20.72 -5.79
N ASP A 79 7.83 -21.30 -4.83
CA ASP A 79 9.09 -22.00 -5.09
C ASP A 79 8.89 -23.47 -5.49
N LYS A 80 7.77 -24.09 -5.09
CA LYS A 80 7.48 -25.51 -5.34
C LYS A 80 6.65 -25.77 -6.58
N VAL A 81 5.78 -24.84 -6.96
CA VAL A 81 4.80 -25.00 -8.05
C VAL A 81 5.16 -24.08 -9.21
N ASP A 82 4.80 -24.49 -10.44
CA ASP A 82 4.93 -23.62 -11.62
C ASP A 82 4.19 -22.29 -11.39
N ARG A 83 4.92 -21.19 -11.50
CA ARG A 83 4.40 -19.84 -11.19
C ARG A 83 3.31 -19.39 -12.15
N GLY A 84 3.35 -19.83 -13.41
CA GLY A 84 2.28 -19.58 -14.37
C GLY A 84 0.97 -20.28 -13.96
N VAL A 85 1.06 -21.47 -13.36
CA VAL A 85 -0.11 -22.17 -12.79
C VAL A 85 -0.67 -21.39 -11.60
N ILE A 86 0.19 -20.89 -10.70
CA ILE A 86 -0.24 -20.08 -9.55
C ILE A 86 -0.95 -18.82 -10.02
N LEU A 87 -0.40 -18.09 -11.02
CA LEU A 87 -1.03 -16.88 -11.57
C LEU A 87 -2.44 -17.17 -12.11
N ARG A 88 -2.64 -18.27 -12.82
CA ARG A 88 -3.97 -18.68 -13.29
C ARG A 88 -4.95 -18.97 -12.15
N TRP A 89 -4.54 -19.75 -11.14
CA TRP A 89 -5.37 -20.04 -9.99
C TRP A 89 -5.72 -18.81 -9.16
N VAL A 90 -4.76 -17.92 -8.94
CA VAL A 90 -4.95 -16.65 -8.24
C VAL A 90 -6.00 -15.78 -8.95
N LYS A 91 -5.96 -15.71 -10.28
CA LYS A 91 -6.93 -14.91 -11.05
C LYS A 91 -8.30 -15.57 -11.17
N ARG A 92 -8.39 -16.90 -11.17
CA ARG A 92 -9.66 -17.63 -11.04
C ARG A 92 -10.30 -17.38 -9.67
N ALA A 93 -9.50 -17.41 -8.60
CA ALA A 93 -9.97 -17.07 -7.26
C ALA A 93 -10.47 -15.62 -7.19
N GLU A 94 -9.73 -14.66 -7.78
CA GLU A 94 -10.16 -13.25 -7.86
C GLU A 94 -11.50 -13.09 -8.54
N LEU A 95 -11.77 -13.83 -9.61
CA LEU A 95 -13.07 -13.81 -10.29
C LEU A 95 -14.21 -14.23 -9.36
N VAL A 96 -14.03 -15.31 -8.58
CA VAL A 96 -15.00 -15.76 -7.59
C VAL A 96 -15.17 -14.72 -6.47
N ILE A 97 -14.08 -14.14 -6.00
CA ILE A 97 -14.10 -13.09 -4.96
C ILE A 97 -14.88 -11.86 -5.45
N MET A 98 -14.68 -11.45 -6.71
CA MET A 98 -15.40 -10.31 -7.28
C MET A 98 -16.89 -10.62 -7.49
N LEU A 99 -17.29 -11.88 -7.72
CA LEU A 99 -18.69 -12.27 -7.69
C LEU A 99 -19.30 -12.14 -6.29
N ILE A 100 -18.57 -12.56 -5.25
CA ILE A 100 -19.00 -12.38 -3.85
C ILE A 100 -19.13 -10.89 -3.53
N ALA A 101 -18.15 -10.07 -3.94
CA ALA A 101 -18.19 -8.62 -3.76
C ALA A 101 -19.38 -7.99 -4.51
N ALA A 102 -19.61 -8.39 -5.77
CA ALA A 102 -20.73 -7.90 -6.56
C ALA A 102 -22.08 -8.24 -5.90
N PHE A 103 -22.24 -9.45 -5.39
CA PHE A 103 -23.40 -9.83 -4.62
C PHE A 103 -23.55 -8.98 -3.36
N GLY A 104 -22.46 -8.75 -2.60
CA GLY A 104 -22.46 -7.89 -1.42
C GLY A 104 -22.87 -6.45 -1.72
N PHE A 105 -22.41 -5.86 -2.82
CA PHE A 105 -22.86 -4.55 -3.29
C PHE A 105 -24.31 -4.54 -3.73
N PHE A 106 -24.78 -5.62 -4.37
CA PHE A 106 -26.17 -5.71 -4.84
C PHE A 106 -27.16 -5.74 -3.68
N ILE A 107 -26.87 -6.53 -2.63
CA ILE A 107 -27.74 -6.64 -1.44
C ILE A 107 -27.41 -5.62 -0.35
N MET A 108 -26.41 -4.74 -0.59
CA MET A 108 -25.90 -3.74 0.37
C MET A 108 -25.50 -4.34 1.73
N ASN A 109 -24.90 -5.53 1.72
CA ASN A 109 -24.49 -6.24 2.93
C ASN A 109 -22.99 -6.09 3.17
N ILE A 110 -22.67 -5.38 4.26
CA ILE A 110 -21.27 -5.05 4.60
C ILE A 110 -20.45 -6.29 4.99
N TRP A 111 -21.08 -7.31 5.58
CA TRP A 111 -20.38 -8.52 6.00
C TRP A 111 -19.96 -9.39 4.82
N VAL A 112 -20.78 -9.41 3.76
CA VAL A 112 -20.41 -10.07 2.49
C VAL A 112 -19.26 -9.32 1.82
N LEU A 113 -19.25 -7.99 1.86
CA LEU A 113 -18.15 -7.18 1.37
C LEU A 113 -16.88 -7.39 2.20
N ALA A 114 -17.00 -7.50 3.51
CA ALA A 114 -15.88 -7.80 4.42
C ALA A 114 -15.29 -9.19 4.15
N LEU A 115 -16.15 -10.20 3.90
CA LEU A 115 -15.70 -11.53 3.47
C LEU A 115 -14.92 -11.47 2.16
N ALA A 116 -15.47 -10.78 1.15
CA ALA A 116 -14.77 -10.59 -0.14
C ALA A 116 -13.43 -9.90 0.04
N LEU A 117 -13.35 -8.86 0.88
CA LEU A 117 -12.12 -8.13 1.19
C LEU A 117 -11.08 -9.02 1.88
N GLY A 118 -11.49 -9.86 2.82
CA GLY A 118 -10.59 -10.82 3.50
C GLY A 118 -10.06 -11.89 2.56
N LEU A 119 -10.92 -12.45 1.71
CA LEU A 119 -10.53 -13.40 0.67
C LEU A 119 -9.58 -12.76 -0.35
N MET A 120 -9.78 -11.48 -0.68
CA MET A 120 -8.90 -10.71 -1.56
C MET A 120 -7.51 -10.53 -0.93
N GLY A 121 -7.43 -10.25 0.38
CA GLY A 121 -6.17 -10.22 1.11
C GLY A 121 -5.42 -11.56 1.09
N ALA A 122 -6.14 -12.67 1.29
CA ALA A 122 -5.58 -14.00 1.18
C ALA A 122 -5.05 -14.31 -0.22
N GLN A 123 -5.82 -13.99 -1.26
CA GLN A 123 -5.44 -14.16 -2.67
C GLN A 123 -4.20 -13.32 -3.02
N SER A 124 -4.14 -12.06 -2.58
CA SER A 124 -3.02 -11.16 -2.82
C SER A 124 -1.72 -11.65 -2.18
N ALA A 125 -1.80 -12.43 -1.07
CA ALA A 125 -0.64 -13.07 -0.45
C ALA A 125 0.03 -14.09 -1.37
N PHE A 126 -0.72 -14.85 -2.17
CA PHE A 126 -0.17 -15.76 -3.18
C PHE A 126 0.36 -15.02 -4.41
N PHE A 127 -0.31 -13.95 -4.80
CA PHE A 127 0.07 -13.19 -5.97
C PHE A 127 1.40 -12.46 -5.81
N SER A 128 1.63 -11.83 -4.66
CA SER A 128 2.78 -10.95 -4.40
C SER A 128 4.16 -11.63 -4.60
N PRO A 129 4.48 -12.79 -3.99
CA PRO A 129 5.75 -13.46 -4.24
C PRO A 129 5.86 -13.99 -5.67
N THR A 130 4.77 -14.49 -6.23
CA THR A 130 4.74 -15.11 -7.56
C THR A 130 5.08 -14.11 -8.65
N LYS A 131 4.47 -12.90 -8.65
CA LYS A 131 4.72 -11.86 -9.66
C LYS A 131 6.18 -11.39 -9.67
N ASN A 132 6.80 -11.27 -8.49
CA ASN A 132 8.18 -10.81 -8.38
C ASN A 132 9.18 -11.89 -8.83
N ALA A 133 8.84 -13.16 -8.64
CA ALA A 133 9.70 -14.28 -8.97
C ALA A 133 9.60 -14.72 -10.44
N VAL A 134 8.49 -14.39 -11.13
CA VAL A 134 8.27 -14.78 -12.54
C VAL A 134 9.02 -13.89 -13.52
N LEU A 135 9.18 -12.61 -13.21
CA LEU A 135 9.81 -11.62 -14.09
C LEU A 135 11.21 -12.01 -14.58
N PRO A 136 12.15 -12.44 -13.69
CA PRO A 136 13.49 -12.86 -14.13
C PRO A 136 13.50 -14.13 -15.00
N GLN A 137 12.41 -14.91 -15.00
CA GLN A 137 12.29 -16.10 -15.84
C GLN A 137 11.80 -15.75 -17.26
N TRP A 138 11.04 -14.68 -17.41
CA TRP A 138 10.45 -14.30 -18.68
C TRP A 138 11.22 -13.18 -19.41
N LEU A 139 12.01 -12.40 -18.69
CA LEU A 139 12.73 -11.23 -19.21
C LEU A 139 14.24 -11.42 -19.10
N SER A 140 14.99 -10.95 -20.11
CA SER A 140 16.43 -10.83 -20.03
C SER A 140 16.85 -9.73 -19.04
N ASP A 141 18.10 -9.75 -18.55
CA ASP A 141 18.62 -8.75 -17.61
C ASP A 141 18.45 -7.32 -18.08
N LYS A 142 18.59 -7.07 -19.40
CA LYS A 142 18.40 -5.74 -20.00
C LYS A 142 16.94 -5.29 -20.01
N GLU A 143 16.02 -6.23 -20.18
CA GLU A 143 14.57 -5.98 -20.19
C GLU A 143 13.98 -5.90 -18.78
N LEU A 144 14.59 -6.58 -17.81
CA LEU A 144 14.12 -6.69 -16.44
C LEU A 144 14.00 -5.32 -15.77
N ILE A 145 14.97 -4.42 -16.01
CA ILE A 145 14.93 -3.04 -15.47
C ILE A 145 13.73 -2.28 -16.03
N THR A 146 13.53 -2.35 -17.35
CA THR A 146 12.40 -1.66 -18.01
C THR A 146 11.07 -2.29 -17.64
N GLY A 147 10.99 -3.63 -17.55
CA GLY A 147 9.81 -4.36 -17.14
C GLY A 147 9.37 -4.01 -15.72
N ASN A 148 10.29 -4.01 -14.76
CA ASN A 148 10.02 -3.58 -13.39
C ASN A 148 9.57 -2.13 -13.30
N ALA A 149 10.21 -1.22 -14.07
CA ALA A 149 9.82 0.18 -14.08
C ALA A 149 8.39 0.38 -14.62
N LEU A 150 8.02 -0.34 -15.69
CA LEU A 150 6.65 -0.32 -16.22
C LEU A 150 5.64 -0.89 -15.22
N LEU A 151 5.89 -2.07 -14.66
CA LEU A 151 4.97 -2.69 -13.71
C LEU A 151 4.75 -1.81 -12.50
N ASN A 152 5.82 -1.37 -11.84
CA ASN A 152 5.72 -0.58 -10.61
C ASN A 152 5.21 0.84 -10.86
N GLY A 153 5.59 1.46 -11.98
CA GLY A 153 5.10 2.80 -12.35
C GLY A 153 3.57 2.81 -12.54
N PHE A 154 3.05 1.83 -13.28
CA PHE A 154 1.60 1.73 -13.50
C PHE A 154 0.82 1.23 -12.27
N VAL A 155 1.45 0.50 -11.34
CA VAL A 155 0.82 0.13 -10.06
C VAL A 155 0.35 1.39 -9.32
N PHE A 156 1.15 2.45 -9.26
CA PHE A 156 0.73 3.70 -8.61
C PHE A 156 -0.48 4.36 -9.31
N VAL A 157 -0.51 4.31 -10.64
CA VAL A 157 -1.64 4.85 -11.42
C VAL A 157 -2.92 4.07 -11.12
N PHE A 158 -2.87 2.72 -11.23
CA PHE A 158 -4.04 1.88 -11.00
C PHE A 158 -4.46 1.82 -9.54
N LEU A 159 -3.52 1.97 -8.60
CA LEU A 159 -3.80 2.16 -7.18
C LEU A 159 -4.63 3.45 -6.98
N LEU A 160 -4.16 4.58 -7.52
CA LEU A 160 -4.87 5.86 -7.40
C LEU A 160 -6.25 5.80 -8.06
N VAL A 161 -6.32 5.31 -9.29
CA VAL A 161 -7.60 5.22 -10.03
C VAL A 161 -8.57 4.28 -9.32
N GLY A 162 -8.10 3.15 -8.78
CA GLY A 162 -8.91 2.23 -7.98
C GLY A 162 -9.39 2.89 -6.66
N GLN A 163 -8.51 3.55 -5.95
CA GLN A 163 -8.81 4.21 -4.69
C GLN A 163 -9.84 5.34 -4.86
N VAL A 164 -9.58 6.25 -5.80
CA VAL A 164 -10.47 7.38 -6.10
C VAL A 164 -11.76 6.89 -6.76
N GLY A 165 -11.67 6.01 -7.76
CA GLY A 165 -12.81 5.46 -8.46
C GLY A 165 -13.73 4.65 -7.54
N GLY A 166 -13.18 3.82 -6.65
CA GLY A 166 -13.94 3.09 -5.65
C GLY A 166 -14.75 4.02 -4.75
N THR A 167 -14.12 5.08 -4.24
CA THR A 167 -14.77 6.07 -3.37
C THR A 167 -15.83 6.89 -4.11
N LEU A 168 -15.50 7.41 -5.31
CA LEU A 168 -16.41 8.27 -6.08
C LEU A 168 -17.64 7.52 -6.57
N ILE A 169 -17.43 6.36 -7.20
CA ILE A 169 -18.49 5.63 -7.89
C ILE A 169 -19.49 5.09 -6.88
N VAL A 170 -19.02 4.47 -5.78
CA VAL A 170 -19.89 3.75 -4.85
C VAL A 170 -20.93 4.64 -4.16
N LEU A 171 -20.62 5.94 -3.99
CA LEU A 171 -21.51 6.91 -3.32
C LEU A 171 -22.50 7.59 -4.27
N GLN A 172 -22.39 7.35 -5.59
CA GLN A 172 -23.35 7.88 -6.55
C GLN A 172 -24.66 7.06 -6.55
N ALA A 173 -25.74 7.65 -7.07
CA ALA A 173 -26.99 6.93 -7.28
C ALA A 173 -26.76 5.70 -8.19
N GLY A 174 -27.08 4.49 -7.68
CA GLY A 174 -26.78 3.22 -8.36
C GLY A 174 -25.29 2.83 -8.34
N GLY A 175 -24.43 3.60 -7.69
CA GLY A 175 -22.99 3.41 -7.61
C GLY A 175 -22.54 2.02 -7.15
N PRO A 176 -23.14 1.40 -6.13
CA PRO A 176 -22.81 0.04 -5.73
C PRO A 176 -22.94 -0.98 -6.85
N ARG A 177 -23.94 -0.86 -7.73
CA ARG A 177 -24.12 -1.74 -8.89
C ARG A 177 -23.08 -1.48 -9.99
N ILE A 178 -22.73 -0.21 -10.19
CA ILE A 178 -21.72 0.19 -11.18
C ILE A 178 -20.35 -0.33 -10.76
N ILE A 179 -19.95 -0.13 -9.50
CA ILE A 179 -18.65 -0.61 -9.01
C ILE A 179 -18.59 -2.14 -9.02
N ALA A 180 -19.67 -2.83 -8.65
CA ALA A 180 -19.78 -4.28 -8.75
C ALA A 180 -19.51 -4.80 -10.17
N GLY A 181 -20.16 -4.20 -11.17
CA GLY A 181 -19.94 -4.54 -12.58
C GLY A 181 -18.52 -4.27 -13.04
N LEU A 182 -17.94 -3.12 -12.66
CA LEU A 182 -16.59 -2.73 -13.03
C LEU A 182 -15.55 -3.70 -12.46
N LEU A 183 -15.63 -4.01 -11.16
CA LEU A 183 -14.75 -4.97 -10.50
C LEU A 183 -14.80 -6.35 -11.15
N PHE A 184 -15.99 -6.82 -11.47
CA PHE A 184 -16.18 -8.12 -12.13
C PHE A 184 -15.59 -8.13 -13.54
N ILE A 185 -15.86 -7.08 -14.35
CA ILE A 185 -15.30 -6.97 -15.72
C ILE A 185 -13.76 -6.95 -15.69
N LEU A 186 -13.17 -6.19 -14.77
CA LEU A 186 -11.71 -6.14 -14.64
C LEU A 186 -11.14 -7.46 -14.14
N ALA A 187 -11.85 -8.20 -13.29
CA ALA A 187 -11.46 -9.56 -12.91
C ALA A 187 -11.50 -10.53 -14.08
N LEU A 188 -12.51 -10.43 -14.97
CA LEU A 188 -12.56 -11.20 -16.22
C LEU A 188 -11.39 -10.89 -17.14
N VAL A 189 -11.05 -9.62 -17.31
CA VAL A 189 -9.86 -9.19 -18.09
C VAL A 189 -8.59 -9.75 -17.50
N GLY A 190 -8.43 -9.66 -16.16
CA GLY A 190 -7.28 -10.20 -15.44
C GLY A 190 -7.18 -11.73 -15.54
N TRP A 191 -8.30 -12.43 -15.42
CA TRP A 191 -8.36 -13.88 -15.62
C TRP A 191 -7.97 -14.27 -17.05
N TYR A 192 -8.57 -13.65 -18.06
CA TYR A 192 -8.24 -13.91 -19.47
C TYR A 192 -6.76 -13.68 -19.76
N ALA A 193 -6.19 -12.61 -19.23
CA ALA A 193 -4.77 -12.34 -19.33
C ALA A 193 -3.92 -13.44 -18.66
N ALA A 194 -4.32 -13.91 -17.46
CA ALA A 194 -3.60 -14.97 -16.75
C ALA A 194 -3.56 -16.30 -17.51
N GLU A 195 -4.63 -16.66 -18.23
CA GLU A 195 -4.65 -17.87 -19.07
C GLU A 195 -3.64 -17.80 -20.22
N GLN A 196 -3.21 -16.61 -20.63
CA GLN A 196 -2.19 -16.41 -21.67
C GLN A 196 -0.76 -16.37 -21.13
N CYS A 197 -0.56 -16.39 -19.80
CA CYS A 197 0.76 -16.39 -19.21
C CYS A 197 1.56 -17.64 -19.58
N PRO A 198 2.83 -17.49 -20.01
CA PRO A 198 3.70 -18.62 -20.31
C PRO A 198 3.96 -19.50 -19.06
N PRO A 199 4.39 -20.75 -19.24
CA PRO A 199 4.91 -21.57 -18.14
C PRO A 199 6.09 -20.90 -17.45
N ALA A 200 6.21 -21.11 -16.14
CA ALA A 200 7.31 -20.61 -15.31
C ALA A 200 7.70 -21.70 -14.31
N PRO A 201 8.55 -22.67 -14.73
CA PRO A 201 8.85 -23.88 -13.95
C PRO A 201 9.30 -23.57 -12.53
N ALA A 202 8.91 -24.46 -11.62
CA ALA A 202 9.25 -24.37 -10.21
C ALA A 202 10.77 -24.51 -9.99
N PRO A 203 11.42 -23.60 -9.23
CA PRO A 203 12.84 -23.72 -8.94
C PRO A 203 13.18 -24.87 -7.97
N LYS A 204 12.23 -25.29 -7.12
CA LYS A 204 12.41 -26.32 -6.08
C LYS A 204 11.20 -27.24 -5.96
N PRO A 205 10.95 -28.14 -6.93
CA PRO A 205 9.76 -29.00 -6.92
C PRO A 205 9.65 -29.90 -5.69
N ASP A 206 10.78 -30.32 -5.12
CA ASP A 206 10.85 -31.24 -3.97
C ASP A 206 10.75 -30.53 -2.60
N LEU A 207 10.51 -29.20 -2.58
CA LEU A 207 10.41 -28.42 -1.35
C LEU A 207 9.29 -28.96 -0.46
N LYS A 208 9.59 -29.28 0.79
CA LYS A 208 8.59 -29.57 1.82
C LYS A 208 8.04 -28.26 2.35
N ILE A 209 6.74 -28.03 2.14
CA ILE A 209 6.06 -26.80 2.57
C ILE A 209 5.79 -26.89 4.07
N ASN A 210 6.15 -25.86 4.78
CA ASN A 210 5.72 -25.66 6.16
C ASN A 210 4.40 -24.85 6.14
N PHE A 211 3.31 -25.51 6.48
CA PHE A 211 1.96 -24.89 6.51
C PHE A 211 1.66 -24.15 7.81
N GLU A 212 2.57 -24.13 8.77
CA GLU A 212 2.41 -23.38 9.99
C GLU A 212 2.81 -21.91 9.76
N PRO A 213 1.87 -20.93 9.79
CA PRO A 213 2.12 -19.55 9.40
C PRO A 213 3.20 -18.85 10.23
N ILE A 214 3.22 -19.10 11.54
CA ILE A 214 4.15 -18.45 12.48
C ILE A 214 5.56 -18.98 12.25
N SER A 215 5.72 -20.30 12.21
CA SER A 215 7.02 -20.96 12.00
C SER A 215 7.58 -20.62 10.60
N ALA A 216 6.75 -20.63 9.57
CA ALA A 216 7.14 -20.25 8.21
C ALA A 216 7.63 -18.79 8.15
N SER A 217 6.89 -17.87 8.77
CA SER A 217 7.27 -16.45 8.86
C SER A 217 8.55 -16.25 9.66
N TRP A 218 8.70 -16.96 10.78
CA TRP A 218 9.89 -16.89 11.62
C TRP A 218 11.16 -17.37 10.88
N ALA A 219 11.06 -18.47 10.15
CA ALA A 219 12.18 -19.00 9.36
C ALA A 219 12.67 -17.99 8.29
N VAL A 220 11.77 -17.21 7.70
CA VAL A 220 12.12 -16.16 6.74
C VAL A 220 12.72 -14.95 7.46
N LEU A 221 12.18 -14.54 8.61
CA LEU A 221 12.68 -13.43 9.42
C LEU A 221 14.09 -13.69 9.96
N GLN A 222 14.40 -14.93 10.40
CA GLN A 222 15.74 -15.30 10.85
C GLN A 222 16.82 -15.00 9.80
N LYS A 223 16.51 -15.21 8.51
CA LYS A 223 17.45 -14.90 7.41
C LYS A 223 17.67 -13.39 7.26
N ALA A 224 16.64 -12.59 7.50
CA ALA A 224 16.78 -11.13 7.49
C ALA A 224 17.58 -10.62 8.70
N PHE A 225 17.36 -11.20 9.89
CA PHE A 225 18.14 -10.88 11.09
C PHE A 225 19.64 -11.24 10.95
N ALA A 226 19.94 -12.29 10.20
CA ALA A 226 21.32 -12.68 9.87
C ALA A 226 22.00 -11.70 8.86
N ALA A 227 21.23 -10.80 8.21
CA ALA A 227 21.73 -9.82 7.25
C ALA A 227 21.36 -8.37 7.67
N PRO A 228 21.95 -7.81 8.74
CA PRO A 228 21.57 -6.50 9.28
C PRO A 228 21.69 -5.35 8.29
N HIS A 229 22.65 -5.44 7.34
CA HIS A 229 22.85 -4.44 6.29
C HIS A 229 21.70 -4.35 5.28
N VAL A 230 20.90 -5.42 5.15
CA VAL A 230 19.68 -5.47 4.33
C VAL A 230 18.44 -5.26 5.18
N LEU A 231 18.42 -5.79 6.42
CA LEU A 231 17.29 -5.64 7.34
C LEU A 231 16.97 -4.17 7.62
N ARG A 232 17.99 -3.34 7.85
CA ARG A 232 17.80 -1.91 8.20
C ARG A 232 17.04 -1.11 7.15
N PRO A 233 17.42 -1.11 5.85
CA PRO A 233 16.59 -0.47 4.83
C PRO A 233 15.19 -1.10 4.71
N MET A 234 15.04 -2.41 4.95
CA MET A 234 13.72 -3.05 4.96
C MET A 234 12.82 -2.54 6.09
N LEU A 235 13.37 -2.31 7.29
CA LEU A 235 12.64 -1.69 8.40
C LEU A 235 12.19 -0.27 8.06
N GLY A 236 13.04 0.52 7.37
CA GLY A 236 12.65 1.84 6.90
C GLY A 236 11.54 1.79 5.85
N ILE A 237 11.60 0.84 4.91
CA ILE A 237 10.52 0.62 3.93
C ILE A 237 9.22 0.22 4.65
N ALA A 238 9.29 -0.67 5.64
CA ALA A 238 8.14 -1.07 6.45
C ALA A 238 7.56 0.12 7.25
N TRP A 239 8.41 0.99 7.75
CA TRP A 239 8.01 2.25 8.40
C TRP A 239 7.23 3.16 7.44
N PHE A 240 7.71 3.33 6.21
CA PHE A 240 6.98 4.07 5.16
C PHE A 240 5.55 3.54 4.94
N TYR A 241 5.41 2.21 4.80
CA TYR A 241 4.09 1.60 4.61
C TYR A 241 3.23 1.68 5.88
N GLY A 242 3.84 1.55 7.06
CA GLY A 242 3.14 1.74 8.35
C GLY A 242 2.57 3.15 8.50
N THR A 243 3.38 4.19 8.23
CA THR A 243 2.92 5.59 8.26
C THR A 243 1.85 5.85 7.22
N GLY A 244 2.02 5.34 5.99
CA GLY A 244 1.01 5.42 4.94
C GLY A 244 -0.32 4.79 5.36
N THR A 245 -0.28 3.64 6.06
CA THR A 245 -1.48 2.98 6.61
C THR A 245 -2.16 3.88 7.62
N VAL A 246 -1.42 4.51 8.54
CA VAL A 246 -2.00 5.46 9.52
C VAL A 246 -2.74 6.59 8.80
N PHE A 247 -2.12 7.24 7.81
CA PHE A 247 -2.77 8.33 7.07
C PHE A 247 -4.04 7.88 6.35
N VAL A 248 -3.94 6.83 5.52
CA VAL A 248 -5.08 6.35 4.70
C VAL A 248 -6.23 5.85 5.58
N THR A 249 -5.93 5.33 6.76
CA THR A 249 -6.93 4.79 7.68
C THR A 249 -7.57 5.86 8.56
N THR A 250 -6.80 6.88 8.95
CA THR A 250 -7.30 7.97 9.84
C THR A 250 -8.09 9.02 9.05
N LEU A 251 -7.65 9.39 7.85
CA LEU A 251 -8.21 10.51 7.09
C LEU A 251 -9.72 10.41 6.81
N PRO A 252 -10.32 9.26 6.42
CA PRO A 252 -11.75 9.21 6.12
C PRO A 252 -12.63 9.61 7.32
N ASP A 253 -12.36 9.05 8.48
CA ASP A 253 -13.10 9.37 9.71
C ASP A 253 -12.78 10.79 10.21
N PHE A 254 -11.52 11.20 10.16
CA PHE A 254 -11.09 12.54 10.56
C PHE A 254 -11.77 13.64 9.74
N ILE A 255 -11.85 13.47 8.41
CA ILE A 255 -12.49 14.44 7.52
C ILE A 255 -14.00 14.53 7.78
N LYS A 256 -14.66 13.39 7.99
CA LYS A 256 -16.09 13.36 8.23
C LYS A 256 -16.47 13.80 9.64
N SER A 257 -15.85 13.18 10.65
CA SER A 257 -16.29 13.28 12.05
C SER A 257 -15.72 14.51 12.75
N GLU A 258 -14.45 14.87 12.48
CA GLU A 258 -13.76 15.97 13.14
C GLU A 258 -13.85 17.27 12.33
N MET A 259 -13.61 17.18 11.02
CA MET A 259 -13.61 18.37 10.15
C MET A 259 -14.98 18.69 9.58
N GLN A 260 -15.94 17.77 9.58
CA GLN A 260 -17.31 17.92 9.08
C GLN A 260 -17.38 18.23 7.56
N TYR A 261 -16.54 17.54 6.75
CA TYR A 261 -16.57 17.68 5.29
C TYR A 261 -16.98 16.40 4.59
N ASP A 262 -17.42 16.56 3.33
CA ASP A 262 -17.87 15.48 2.47
C ASP A 262 -16.70 14.66 1.88
N GLN A 263 -17.04 13.59 1.16
CA GLN A 263 -16.07 12.69 0.53
C GLN A 263 -15.20 13.36 -0.54
N ASN A 264 -15.63 14.50 -1.13
CA ASN A 264 -14.85 15.17 -2.17
C ASN A 264 -13.55 15.75 -1.61
N VAL A 265 -13.56 16.18 -0.33
CA VAL A 265 -12.34 16.60 0.38
C VAL A 265 -11.38 15.45 0.57
N LEU A 266 -11.86 14.26 0.95
CA LEU A 266 -11.03 13.05 1.04
C LEU A 266 -10.39 12.71 -0.32
N ILE A 267 -11.18 12.75 -1.38
CA ILE A 267 -10.72 12.40 -2.73
C ILE A 267 -9.60 13.32 -3.19
N ILE A 268 -9.76 14.64 -3.03
CA ILE A 268 -8.73 15.60 -3.45
C ILE A 268 -7.43 15.41 -2.65
N ILE A 269 -7.54 15.12 -1.35
CA ILE A 269 -6.39 14.82 -0.50
C ILE A 269 -5.67 13.54 -0.97
N LEU A 270 -6.40 12.48 -1.30
CA LEU A 270 -5.82 11.23 -1.80
C LEU A 270 -5.10 11.42 -3.15
N ILE A 271 -5.68 12.22 -4.04
CA ILE A 271 -5.06 12.56 -5.34
C ILE A 271 -3.75 13.31 -5.11
N PHE A 272 -3.78 14.42 -4.37
CA PHE A 272 -2.58 15.22 -4.15
C PHE A 272 -1.51 14.47 -3.37
N SER A 273 -1.88 13.68 -2.36
CA SER A 273 -0.93 12.85 -1.61
C SER A 273 -0.24 11.82 -2.50
N THR A 274 -0.97 11.11 -3.35
CA THR A 274 -0.40 10.10 -4.26
C THR A 274 0.51 10.76 -5.31
N LEU A 275 0.08 11.88 -5.91
CA LEU A 275 0.91 12.62 -6.85
C LEU A 275 2.18 13.16 -6.18
N SER A 276 2.09 13.63 -4.94
CA SER A 276 3.24 14.13 -4.17
C SER A 276 4.27 13.07 -3.85
N ILE A 277 3.84 11.85 -3.49
CA ILE A 277 4.77 10.71 -3.33
C ILE A 277 5.50 10.44 -4.64
N LEU A 278 4.77 10.46 -5.77
CA LEU A 278 5.36 10.26 -7.09
C LEU A 278 6.39 11.35 -7.40
N VAL A 279 6.04 12.63 -7.21
CA VAL A 279 6.95 13.76 -7.42
C VAL A 279 8.19 13.65 -6.51
N GLY A 280 8.02 13.35 -5.22
CA GLY A 280 9.13 13.11 -4.29
C GLY A 280 10.05 11.97 -4.76
N SER A 281 9.47 10.88 -5.27
CA SER A 281 10.21 9.75 -5.82
C SER A 281 10.99 10.12 -7.08
N LEU A 282 10.41 10.93 -7.98
CA LEU A 282 11.08 11.42 -9.18
C LEU A 282 12.23 12.39 -8.84
N VAL A 283 11.98 13.32 -7.90
CA VAL A 283 13.03 14.23 -7.40
C VAL A 283 14.18 13.43 -6.81
N THR A 284 13.90 12.36 -6.05
CA THR A 284 14.94 11.47 -5.54
C THR A 284 15.82 10.91 -6.65
N MET A 285 15.26 10.44 -7.77
CA MET A 285 16.05 9.90 -8.87
C MET A 285 16.98 10.94 -9.50
N LEU A 286 16.59 12.22 -9.49
CA LEU A 286 17.39 13.31 -10.04
C LEU A 286 18.54 13.70 -9.10
N ILE A 287 18.27 13.81 -7.79
CA ILE A 287 19.23 14.38 -6.82
C ILE A 287 20.02 13.35 -6.02
N ALA A 288 19.62 12.05 -6.05
CA ALA A 288 20.31 10.99 -5.28
C ALA A 288 21.80 10.82 -5.68
N LYS A 289 22.18 11.21 -6.89
CA LYS A 289 23.56 11.15 -7.38
C LYS A 289 24.47 12.26 -6.84
N MET A 290 23.90 13.26 -6.19
CA MET A 290 24.67 14.37 -5.61
C MET A 290 25.46 13.88 -4.39
N LYS A 291 26.77 14.15 -4.36
CA LYS A 291 27.67 13.71 -3.28
C LYS A 291 27.28 14.19 -1.87
N ILE A 292 26.52 15.27 -1.79
CA ILE A 292 26.02 15.83 -0.51
C ILE A 292 25.17 14.87 0.30
N TRP A 293 24.56 13.87 -0.35
CA TRP A 293 23.69 12.90 0.31
C TRP A 293 24.42 11.71 0.92
N GLY A 294 25.75 11.62 0.70
CA GLY A 294 26.57 10.52 1.18
C GLY A 294 26.41 9.21 0.40
N PRO A 295 27.01 8.11 0.89
CA PRO A 295 26.92 6.80 0.24
C PRO A 295 25.46 6.36 0.08
N GLU A 296 25.13 5.82 -1.09
CA GLU A 296 23.78 5.31 -1.43
C GLU A 296 22.61 6.29 -1.12
N ALA A 297 22.91 7.60 -1.07
CA ALA A 297 21.94 8.65 -0.74
C ALA A 297 21.25 8.48 0.63
N VAL A 298 21.94 7.92 1.64
CA VAL A 298 21.41 7.76 3.02
C VAL A 298 20.96 9.10 3.60
N GLY A 299 21.70 10.18 3.34
CA GLY A 299 21.33 11.53 3.78
C GLY A 299 19.99 12.01 3.24
N LEU A 300 19.61 11.59 2.05
CA LEU A 300 18.31 11.94 1.46
C LEU A 300 17.17 11.23 2.18
N SER A 301 17.36 9.96 2.55
CA SER A 301 16.38 9.25 3.39
C SER A 301 16.24 9.90 4.77
N ALA A 302 17.37 10.31 5.39
CA ALA A 302 17.34 11.03 6.67
C ALA A 302 16.58 12.37 6.56
N PHE A 303 16.85 13.15 5.52
CA PHE A 303 16.15 14.40 5.24
C PHE A 303 14.65 14.15 5.00
N GLY A 304 14.29 13.14 4.21
CA GLY A 304 12.92 12.78 3.94
C GLY A 304 12.13 12.45 5.21
N ILE A 305 12.67 11.56 6.07
CA ILE A 305 11.94 11.15 7.28
C ILE A 305 11.85 12.27 8.34
N ILE A 306 12.83 13.17 8.42
CA ILE A 306 12.74 14.36 9.27
C ILE A 306 11.64 15.28 8.74
N GLY A 307 11.54 15.47 7.40
CA GLY A 307 10.47 16.22 6.78
C GLY A 307 9.08 15.62 7.09
N VAL A 308 8.94 14.30 7.02
CA VAL A 308 7.71 13.60 7.45
C VAL A 308 7.38 13.92 8.91
N SER A 309 8.36 13.85 9.79
CA SER A 309 8.19 14.15 11.22
C SER A 309 7.70 15.57 11.46
N LEU A 310 8.32 16.56 10.84
CA LEU A 310 7.94 17.98 10.98
C LEU A 310 6.54 18.26 10.44
N MET A 311 6.20 17.71 9.28
CA MET A 311 4.88 17.93 8.68
C MET A 311 3.77 17.22 9.46
N ALA A 312 4.02 16.01 9.96
CA ALA A 312 3.10 15.30 10.84
C ALA A 312 2.90 16.05 12.18
N LEU A 313 3.96 16.66 12.72
CA LEU A 313 3.86 17.53 13.88
C LEU A 313 3.01 18.77 13.56
N GLY A 314 3.15 19.34 12.37
CA GLY A 314 2.32 20.42 11.87
C GLY A 314 0.84 20.04 11.84
N LEU A 315 0.50 18.85 11.32
CA LEU A 315 -0.90 18.34 11.32
C LEU A 315 -1.48 18.19 12.74
N TYR A 316 -0.63 17.89 13.73
CA TYR A 316 -1.07 17.78 15.12
C TYR A 316 -1.25 19.13 15.79
N LEU A 317 -0.31 20.06 15.62
CA LEU A 317 -0.25 21.33 16.35
C LEU A 317 -1.06 22.46 15.71
N LEU A 318 -1.09 22.52 14.36
CA LEU A 318 -1.77 23.59 13.66
C LEU A 318 -3.30 23.37 13.65
N PRO A 319 -4.08 24.46 13.65
CA PRO A 319 -5.52 24.36 13.46
C PRO A 319 -5.85 23.70 12.12
N HIS A 320 -6.85 22.82 12.13
CA HIS A 320 -7.39 22.22 10.91
C HIS A 320 -8.72 22.88 10.54
N PRO A 321 -9.13 22.85 9.27
CA PRO A 321 -10.40 23.40 8.86
C PRO A 321 -11.56 22.58 9.43
N VAL A 322 -12.54 23.24 10.03
CA VAL A 322 -13.78 22.64 10.53
C VAL A 322 -14.95 23.41 9.89
N PHE A 323 -15.89 22.67 9.32
CA PHE A 323 -17.10 23.28 8.76
C PHE A 323 -18.11 23.50 9.88
N GLU A 324 -18.34 24.77 10.23
CA GLU A 324 -19.30 25.15 11.25
C GLU A 324 -20.69 25.31 10.61
N THR A 325 -21.65 24.54 11.07
CA THR A 325 -23.04 24.63 10.64
C THR A 325 -23.98 24.39 11.82
N SER A 326 -25.16 25.03 11.75
CA SER A 326 -26.25 24.79 12.71
C SER A 326 -27.01 23.48 12.41
N ASP A 327 -26.84 22.94 11.22
CA ASP A 327 -27.43 21.66 10.80
C ASP A 327 -26.46 20.53 11.06
N THR A 328 -26.79 19.66 12.00
CA THR A 328 -25.94 18.54 12.43
C THR A 328 -25.74 17.45 11.38
N GLU A 329 -26.55 17.43 10.32
CA GLU A 329 -26.43 16.48 9.22
C GLU A 329 -25.71 17.04 7.99
N ALA A 330 -25.55 18.39 7.90
CA ALA A 330 -24.93 19.04 6.77
C ALA A 330 -23.40 18.93 6.84
N LEU A 331 -22.78 18.37 5.78
CA LEU A 331 -21.34 18.35 5.60
C LEU A 331 -20.90 19.50 4.67
N GLY A 332 -19.76 20.09 4.99
CA GLY A 332 -19.13 21.10 4.15
C GLY A 332 -18.68 20.52 2.81
N THR A 333 -18.86 21.28 1.76
CA THR A 333 -18.43 20.92 0.40
C THR A 333 -16.92 21.17 0.21
N LEU A 334 -16.37 20.67 -0.90
CA LEU A 334 -14.99 20.97 -1.30
C LEU A 334 -14.75 22.49 -1.46
N ALA A 335 -15.75 23.25 -1.94
CA ALA A 335 -15.63 24.70 -2.05
C ALA A 335 -15.49 25.36 -0.66
N ASN A 336 -16.35 24.99 0.30
CA ASN A 336 -16.25 25.47 1.69
C ASN A 336 -14.90 25.13 2.32
N PHE A 337 -14.36 23.93 2.01
CA PHE A 337 -13.05 23.54 2.50
C PHE A 337 -11.94 24.42 1.92
N LEU A 338 -11.91 24.65 0.61
CA LEU A 338 -10.86 25.44 -0.05
C LEU A 338 -10.90 26.92 0.36
N ASP A 339 -12.07 27.46 0.68
CA ASP A 339 -12.25 28.84 1.16
C ASP A 339 -11.89 29.00 2.64
N HIS A 340 -11.74 27.90 3.38
CA HIS A 340 -11.42 27.96 4.81
C HIS A 340 -9.96 28.39 5.04
N GLN A 341 -9.74 29.37 5.94
CA GLN A 341 -8.43 29.96 6.22
C GLN A 341 -7.32 28.94 6.61
N HIS A 342 -7.69 27.81 7.19
CA HIS A 342 -6.74 26.77 7.62
C HIS A 342 -6.52 25.67 6.56
N ALA A 343 -7.26 25.65 5.47
CA ALA A 343 -7.12 24.62 4.42
C ALA A 343 -5.72 24.59 3.76
N PRO A 344 -5.09 25.76 3.43
CA PRO A 344 -3.76 25.75 2.83
C PRO A 344 -2.70 25.11 3.73
N HIS A 345 -2.75 25.33 5.04
CA HIS A 345 -1.80 24.76 6.00
C HIS A 345 -2.00 23.24 6.12
N PHE A 346 -3.24 22.79 6.24
CA PHE A 346 -3.59 21.39 6.37
C PHE A 346 -3.20 20.59 5.12
N LEU A 347 -3.60 21.10 3.94
CA LEU A 347 -3.21 20.51 2.64
C LEU A 347 -1.69 20.54 2.45
N GLY A 348 -1.05 21.67 2.76
CA GLY A 348 0.40 21.82 2.67
C GLY A 348 1.14 20.77 3.50
N CYS A 349 0.74 20.56 4.74
CA CYS A 349 1.34 19.53 5.61
C CYS A 349 1.13 18.12 5.03
N LEU A 350 -0.06 17.78 4.53
CA LEU A 350 -0.34 16.47 3.93
C LEU A 350 0.46 16.22 2.65
N ILE A 351 0.47 17.20 1.74
CA ILE A 351 1.19 17.15 0.47
C ILE A 351 2.70 17.02 0.72
N LEU A 352 3.25 17.83 1.62
CA LEU A 352 4.68 17.78 1.97
C LEU A 352 5.05 16.50 2.72
N THR A 353 4.19 15.98 3.61
CA THR A 353 4.39 14.67 4.23
C THR A 353 4.55 13.58 3.16
N SER A 354 3.66 13.59 2.17
CA SER A 354 3.65 12.63 1.07
C SER A 354 4.88 12.79 0.17
N PHE A 355 5.29 14.01 -0.13
CA PHE A 355 6.51 14.32 -0.88
C PHE A 355 7.77 13.81 -0.16
N PHE A 356 7.91 14.11 1.13
CA PHE A 356 9.03 13.65 1.95
C PHE A 356 9.07 12.13 2.12
N ASN A 357 7.91 11.47 2.16
CA ASN A 357 7.82 10.02 2.13
C ASN A 357 8.41 9.44 0.83
N GLY A 358 8.20 10.09 -0.32
CA GLY A 358 8.84 9.71 -1.59
C GLY A 358 10.38 9.83 -1.53
N LEU A 359 10.90 10.92 -0.95
CA LEU A 359 12.34 11.10 -0.73
C LEU A 359 12.92 10.04 0.21
N PHE A 360 12.16 9.63 1.22
CA PHE A 360 12.58 8.65 2.22
C PHE A 360 12.69 7.24 1.67
N VAL A 361 11.67 6.76 0.97
CA VAL A 361 11.54 5.33 0.65
C VAL A 361 12.40 4.88 -0.53
N VAL A 362 12.60 5.74 -1.54
CA VAL A 362 13.29 5.34 -2.78
C VAL A 362 14.75 4.95 -2.57
N PRO A 363 15.59 5.70 -1.82
CA PRO A 363 16.95 5.25 -1.53
C PRO A 363 16.98 3.94 -0.75
N LEU A 364 16.05 3.73 0.20
CA LEU A 364 15.98 2.51 1.00
C LEU A 364 15.65 1.29 0.15
N GLN A 365 14.74 1.41 -0.82
CA GLN A 365 14.44 0.34 -1.77
C GLN A 365 15.67 -0.03 -2.61
N ALA A 366 16.40 0.96 -3.09
CA ALA A 366 17.64 0.75 -3.84
C ALA A 366 18.72 0.08 -2.97
N MET A 367 18.88 0.51 -1.72
CA MET A 367 19.82 -0.11 -0.76
C MET A 367 19.45 -1.57 -0.47
N ALA A 368 18.18 -1.86 -0.18
CA ALA A 368 17.72 -3.22 0.10
C ALA A 368 18.03 -4.16 -1.06
N GLN A 369 17.80 -3.73 -2.29
CA GLN A 369 18.07 -4.52 -3.49
C GLN A 369 19.57 -4.72 -3.76
N ARG A 370 20.38 -3.65 -3.64
CA ARG A 370 21.82 -3.70 -3.94
C ARG A 370 22.61 -4.52 -2.92
N ARG A 371 22.26 -4.40 -1.64
CA ARG A 371 22.93 -5.09 -0.54
C ARG A 371 22.52 -6.53 -0.36
N SER A 372 21.44 -6.97 -1.01
CA SER A 372 20.99 -8.36 -0.97
C SER A 372 21.89 -9.24 -1.81
N ASP A 373 22.44 -10.31 -1.20
CA ASP A 373 23.18 -11.35 -1.90
C ASP A 373 22.27 -11.96 -3.00
N PRO A 374 22.73 -12.01 -4.27
CA PRO A 374 21.97 -12.60 -5.36
C PRO A 374 21.45 -14.00 -5.08
N ALA A 375 22.21 -14.83 -4.33
CA ALA A 375 21.85 -16.21 -4.01
C ALA A 375 20.64 -16.35 -3.09
N ILE A 376 20.40 -15.36 -2.19
CA ILE A 376 19.32 -15.39 -1.19
C ILE A 376 18.38 -14.18 -1.31
N ARG A 377 18.55 -13.36 -2.36
CA ARG A 377 17.78 -12.11 -2.54
C ARG A 377 16.27 -12.33 -2.50
N ALA A 378 15.76 -13.38 -3.15
CA ALA A 378 14.32 -13.68 -3.14
C ALA A 378 13.81 -13.97 -1.72
N GLN A 379 14.59 -14.68 -0.90
CA GLN A 379 14.24 -14.98 0.48
C GLN A 379 14.27 -13.73 1.36
N LEU A 380 15.28 -12.87 1.17
CA LEU A 380 15.35 -11.58 1.87
C LEU A 380 14.19 -10.65 1.48
N MET A 381 13.82 -10.61 0.18
CA MET A 381 12.66 -9.81 -0.26
C MET A 381 11.35 -10.35 0.34
N SER A 382 11.20 -11.67 0.47
CA SER A 382 10.06 -12.27 1.20
C SER A 382 10.05 -11.86 2.67
N ALA A 383 11.21 -11.86 3.34
CA ALA A 383 11.32 -11.34 4.71
C ALA A 383 10.86 -9.88 4.80
N GLY A 384 11.29 -9.05 3.84
CA GLY A 384 10.83 -7.66 3.74
C GLY A 384 9.31 -7.53 3.64
N ALA A 385 8.64 -8.40 2.88
CA ALA A 385 7.18 -8.41 2.79
C ALA A 385 6.51 -8.80 4.12
N VAL A 386 7.05 -9.78 4.87
CA VAL A 386 6.56 -10.12 6.21
C VAL A 386 6.72 -8.94 7.16
N ILE A 387 7.91 -8.32 7.21
CA ILE A 387 8.20 -7.15 8.07
C ILE A 387 7.25 -6.00 7.74
N LEU A 388 7.04 -5.70 6.46
CA LEU A 388 6.12 -4.65 6.00
C LEU A 388 4.70 -4.91 6.53
N ASN A 389 4.19 -6.14 6.40
CA ASN A 389 2.86 -6.48 6.89
C ASN A 389 2.76 -6.48 8.41
N LEU A 390 3.81 -6.84 9.13
CA LEU A 390 3.86 -6.69 10.59
C LEU A 390 3.72 -5.21 10.98
N PHE A 391 4.43 -4.29 10.32
CA PHE A 391 4.36 -2.86 10.61
C PHE A 391 2.99 -2.26 10.27
N THR A 392 2.39 -2.62 9.13
CA THR A 392 1.06 -2.14 8.75
C THR A 392 -0.02 -2.64 9.69
N ASN A 393 0.02 -3.91 10.10
CA ASN A 393 -0.92 -4.45 11.08
C ASN A 393 -0.69 -3.85 12.48
N ALA A 394 0.57 -3.70 12.92
CA ALA A 394 0.89 -3.05 14.19
C ALA A 394 0.38 -1.60 14.23
N ALA A 395 0.58 -0.84 13.15
CA ALA A 395 0.04 0.51 13.01
C ALA A 395 -1.49 0.51 13.14
N THR A 396 -2.16 -0.44 12.50
CA THR A 396 -3.62 -0.57 12.58
C THR A 396 -4.09 -0.92 14.00
N PHE A 397 -3.40 -1.82 14.71
CA PHE A 397 -3.71 -2.12 16.12
C PHE A 397 -3.52 -0.91 17.03
N VAL A 398 -2.48 -0.10 16.80
CA VAL A 398 -2.29 1.16 17.53
C VAL A 398 -3.46 2.12 17.28
N LEU A 399 -3.93 2.26 16.04
CA LEU A 399 -5.10 3.09 15.73
C LEU A 399 -6.36 2.60 16.45
N ILE A 400 -6.60 1.29 16.47
CA ILE A 400 -7.73 0.71 17.20
C ILE A 400 -7.61 1.01 18.69
N ALA A 401 -6.43 0.84 19.30
CA ALA A 401 -6.20 1.12 20.70
C ALA A 401 -6.46 2.61 21.03
N LEU A 402 -5.98 3.54 20.18
CA LEU A 402 -6.24 4.97 20.34
C LEU A 402 -7.74 5.30 20.25
N ALA A 403 -8.45 4.67 19.31
CA ALA A 403 -9.89 4.86 19.16
C ALA A 403 -10.69 4.30 20.33
N VAL A 404 -10.34 3.10 20.86
CA VAL A 404 -10.96 2.50 22.04
C VAL A 404 -10.76 3.36 23.29
N THR A 405 -9.57 3.96 23.44
CA THR A 405 -9.25 4.87 24.56
C THR A 405 -9.79 6.28 24.38
N GLN A 406 -10.59 6.52 23.33
CA GLN A 406 -11.19 7.81 23.00
C GLN A 406 -10.16 8.97 22.93
N MET A 407 -8.95 8.68 22.48
CA MET A 407 -7.94 9.71 22.24
C MET A 407 -8.36 10.64 21.12
N PRO A 408 -8.00 11.95 21.19
CA PRO A 408 -8.34 12.90 20.13
C PRO A 408 -7.93 12.39 18.74
N PRO A 409 -8.76 12.55 17.69
CA PRO A 409 -8.54 12.01 16.35
C PRO A 409 -7.23 12.47 15.67
N LYS A 410 -6.60 13.54 16.16
CA LYS A 410 -5.31 14.05 15.70
C LYS A 410 -4.09 13.36 16.32
N VAL A 411 -4.25 12.58 17.41
CA VAL A 411 -3.14 11.90 18.11
C VAL A 411 -2.33 10.96 17.21
N PRO A 412 -2.89 10.24 16.23
CA PRO A 412 -2.12 9.46 15.26
C PRO A 412 -1.02 10.26 14.55
N PHE A 413 -1.26 11.55 14.22
CA PHE A 413 -0.25 12.41 13.59
C PHE A 413 0.93 12.69 14.54
N LEU A 414 0.67 12.84 15.85
CA LEU A 414 1.72 12.99 16.86
C LEU A 414 2.59 11.72 16.96
N PHE A 415 1.97 10.53 16.94
CA PHE A 415 2.72 9.27 16.91
C PHE A 415 3.65 9.18 15.69
N ILE A 416 3.15 9.52 14.51
CA ILE A 416 3.99 9.57 13.30
C ILE A 416 5.14 10.58 13.49
N ALA A 417 4.86 11.77 14.01
CA ALA A 417 5.85 12.82 14.22
C ALA A 417 7.00 12.34 15.14
N ILE A 418 6.66 11.81 16.32
CA ILE A 418 7.64 11.38 17.32
C ILE A 418 8.46 10.20 16.80
N LEU A 419 7.81 9.16 16.32
CA LEU A 419 8.51 7.95 15.89
C LEU A 419 9.32 8.20 14.60
N SER A 420 8.84 9.04 13.67
CA SER A 420 9.62 9.45 12.50
C SER A 420 10.82 10.33 12.89
N ALA A 421 10.73 11.14 13.95
CA ALA A 421 11.87 11.86 14.50
C ALA A 421 12.96 10.90 15.00
N VAL A 422 12.57 9.86 15.74
CA VAL A 422 13.50 8.82 16.22
C VAL A 422 14.20 8.12 15.05
N VAL A 423 13.45 7.73 14.03
CA VAL A 423 14.01 7.12 12.81
C VAL A 423 14.93 8.10 12.09
N GLY A 424 14.57 9.40 12.04
CA GLY A 424 15.36 10.45 11.42
C GLY A 424 16.68 10.71 12.14
N ILE A 425 16.66 10.74 13.47
CA ILE A 425 17.88 10.86 14.31
C ILE A 425 18.80 9.67 14.05
N TYR A 426 18.26 8.45 14.06
CA TYR A 426 19.03 7.25 13.77
C TYR A 426 19.65 7.27 12.36
N ALA A 427 18.88 7.63 11.35
CA ALA A 427 19.36 7.72 9.97
C ALA A 427 20.45 8.80 9.81
N SER A 428 20.30 9.95 10.49
CA SER A 428 21.29 11.02 10.50
C SER A 428 22.58 10.60 11.19
N TYR A 429 22.48 9.95 12.36
CA TYR A 429 23.66 9.42 13.06
C TYR A 429 24.48 8.48 12.17
N ARG A 430 23.79 7.59 11.46
CA ARG A 430 24.43 6.66 10.52
C ARG A 430 25.09 7.33 9.31
N ARG A 431 24.54 8.44 8.83
CA ARG A 431 25.17 9.24 7.77
C ARG A 431 26.55 9.75 8.15
N PHE A 432 26.68 10.21 9.39
CA PHE A 432 27.95 10.82 9.90
C PHE A 432 28.94 9.78 10.43
N ASN A 433 28.51 8.53 10.64
CA ASN A 433 29.37 7.44 11.13
C ASN A 433 29.33 6.24 10.16
N PRO A 434 29.96 6.35 8.97
CA PRO A 434 29.92 5.30 7.94
C PRO A 434 30.60 3.99 8.34
N THR A 435 31.57 4.00 9.27
CA THR A 435 32.26 2.79 9.77
C THR A 435 31.32 1.81 10.48
N VAL A 436 30.17 2.28 10.97
CA VAL A 436 29.11 1.43 11.53
C VAL A 436 28.27 0.75 10.42
N LEU A 437 28.57 1.01 9.13
CA LEU A 437 27.88 0.38 8.01
C LEU A 437 28.44 -1.02 7.69
N GLU A 438 29.64 -1.34 8.14
CA GLU A 438 30.35 -2.61 7.87
C GLU A 438 30.08 -3.70 8.91
N THR A 439 29.52 -3.36 10.06
CA THR A 439 29.06 -4.29 11.11
C THR A 439 27.55 -4.42 11.12
#